data_aa5bec215a0aa618d6bb4861f9f72cb7
#
_entry.id   aa5bec215a0aa618d6bb4861f9f72cb7
#
_cell.length_a   1.000
_cell.length_b   1.000
_cell.length_c   1.000
_cell.angle_alpha   90.00
_cell.angle_beta   90.00
_cell.angle_gamma   90.00
#
_symmetry.space_group_name_H-M   'P 1'
#
loop_
_entity.id
_entity.type
_entity.pdbx_description
1 polymer ?
#
loop_
_entity_poly.entity_id
_entity_poly.type
_entity_poly.pdbx_seq_one_letter_code
_entity_poly.pdbx_strand_id
1 'polypeptide(L)'
;MTKQKATLIGLIAIVLWSTMVGLIRGVSEGLGPVGGAAAIYSLSGLLLIFTVGFPNIRRFPVGYLVAGSVLFVSYEICLALSLGYAATRHQAIEVGMVNYLWPSLTILFAILFNGQKTTWIIVPGLLLAITGICWVLGGENGLNPGEIINNITSSPLSYFLAFLGAFIWATYCTVTNKYARGFNGITVFVLLTALSLWIHYFLTPQPEMMFSTPVVIKLVSAALTLGFAYAAWNVGILHGNVTIMAVGSYFTPVLSSALAAILLSAPLSFSFWQGAIMVCVGSLLCWWATRRA
;
A
#
# COMPACT_ATOMS: atom_id res chain seq x y z
N MET A 1 -10.91 -24.82 -9.67
CA MET A 1 -11.59 -23.58 -9.20
C MET A 1 -12.11 -22.82 -10.40
N THR A 2 -13.33 -22.23 -10.35
CA THR A 2 -13.84 -21.42 -11.46
C THR A 2 -13.19 -20.03 -11.49
N LYS A 3 -13.09 -19.41 -12.69
CA LYS A 3 -12.53 -18.06 -12.87
C LYS A 3 -13.24 -17.02 -11.99
N GLN A 4 -14.57 -17.15 -11.86
CA GLN A 4 -15.35 -16.24 -11.01
C GLN A 4 -14.99 -16.36 -9.53
N LYS A 5 -14.86 -17.58 -8.99
CA LYS A 5 -14.44 -17.80 -7.59
C LYS A 5 -13.04 -17.25 -7.32
N ALA A 6 -12.09 -17.48 -8.25
CA ALA A 6 -10.75 -16.94 -8.14
C ALA A 6 -10.72 -15.40 -8.14
N THR A 7 -11.56 -14.76 -8.99
CA THR A 7 -11.70 -13.31 -9.01
C THR A 7 -12.26 -12.77 -7.70
N LEU A 8 -13.28 -13.41 -7.14
CA LEU A 8 -13.84 -13.01 -5.84
C LEU A 8 -12.81 -13.13 -4.72
N ILE A 9 -12.03 -14.22 -4.69
CA ILE A 9 -10.94 -14.38 -3.74
C ILE A 9 -9.92 -13.23 -3.90
N GLY A 10 -9.52 -12.90 -5.14
CA GLY A 10 -8.61 -11.78 -5.40
C GLY A 10 -9.18 -10.42 -4.98
N LEU A 11 -10.50 -10.20 -5.11
CA LEU A 11 -11.14 -8.97 -4.63
C LEU A 11 -11.17 -8.88 -3.09
N ILE A 12 -11.23 -10.01 -2.37
CA ILE A 12 -11.10 -10.03 -0.91
C ILE A 12 -9.74 -9.47 -0.47
N ALA A 13 -8.68 -9.69 -1.24
CA ALA A 13 -7.37 -9.10 -0.95
C ALA A 13 -7.42 -7.56 -0.86
N ILE A 14 -8.20 -6.91 -1.72
CA ILE A 14 -8.36 -5.45 -1.72
C ILE A 14 -9.02 -4.98 -0.42
N VAL A 15 -10.05 -5.69 0.03
CA VAL A 15 -10.72 -5.37 1.31
C VAL A 15 -9.76 -5.58 2.48
N LEU A 16 -9.01 -6.68 2.48
CA LEU A 16 -8.00 -6.95 3.50
C LEU A 16 -6.92 -5.87 3.53
N TRP A 17 -6.32 -5.52 2.40
CA TRP A 17 -5.34 -4.43 2.34
C TRP A 17 -5.92 -3.08 2.77
N SER A 18 -7.21 -2.86 2.52
CA SER A 18 -7.86 -1.62 2.94
C SER A 18 -7.93 -1.44 4.47
N THR A 19 -7.76 -2.51 5.27
CA THR A 19 -7.68 -2.40 6.73
C THR A 19 -6.26 -2.02 7.22
N MET A 20 -5.24 -2.14 6.38
CA MET A 20 -3.83 -2.07 6.82
C MET A 20 -3.43 -0.70 7.37
N VAL A 21 -3.96 0.40 6.84
CA VAL A 21 -3.68 1.75 7.37
C VAL A 21 -4.05 1.82 8.86
N GLY A 22 -5.26 1.39 9.20
CA GLY A 22 -5.72 1.40 10.59
C GLY A 22 -4.98 0.40 11.48
N LEU A 23 -4.70 -0.80 10.96
CA LEU A 23 -4.03 -1.85 11.72
C LEU A 23 -2.55 -1.54 11.96
N ILE A 24 -1.79 -1.10 10.96
CA ILE A 24 -0.37 -0.72 11.12
C ILE A 24 -0.27 0.43 12.12
N ARG A 25 -1.09 1.46 11.97
CA ARG A 25 -1.10 2.58 12.93
C ARG A 25 -1.45 2.10 14.32
N GLY A 26 -2.48 1.29 14.46
CA GLY A 26 -2.94 0.79 15.75
C GLY A 26 -1.95 -0.15 16.45
N VAL A 27 -1.11 -0.88 15.69
CA VAL A 27 0.00 -1.68 16.24
C VAL A 27 1.16 -0.79 16.64
N SER A 28 1.51 0.20 15.82
CA SER A 28 2.63 1.10 16.09
C SER A 28 2.45 1.95 17.35
N GLU A 29 1.21 2.22 17.76
CA GLU A 29 0.90 2.92 19.02
C GLU A 29 1.35 2.16 20.27
N GLY A 30 1.41 0.83 20.21
CA GLY A 30 1.87 0.00 21.34
C GLY A 30 3.28 -0.55 21.19
N LEU A 31 3.65 -0.95 19.97
CA LEU A 31 4.94 -1.63 19.72
C LEU A 31 5.99 -0.71 19.08
N GLY A 32 5.68 0.56 18.92
CA GLY A 32 6.51 1.49 18.15
C GLY A 32 6.43 1.26 16.64
N PRO A 33 6.81 2.25 15.83
CA PRO A 33 6.73 2.16 14.36
C PRO A 33 7.55 1.02 13.78
N VAL A 34 8.81 0.89 14.18
CA VAL A 34 9.74 -0.13 13.66
C VAL A 34 9.42 -1.50 14.22
N GLY A 35 9.27 -1.62 15.55
CA GLY A 35 9.00 -2.90 16.21
C GLY A 35 7.65 -3.48 15.83
N GLY A 36 6.62 -2.65 15.75
CA GLY A 36 5.29 -3.06 15.31
C GLY A 36 5.28 -3.58 13.87
N ALA A 37 5.94 -2.86 12.96
CA ALA A 37 6.09 -3.31 11.58
C ALA A 37 6.89 -4.63 11.51
N ALA A 38 8.04 -4.73 12.18
CA ALA A 38 8.85 -5.95 12.21
C ALA A 38 8.03 -7.17 12.67
N ALA A 39 7.22 -7.02 13.71
CA ALA A 39 6.36 -8.08 14.21
C ALA A 39 5.26 -8.46 13.19
N ILE A 40 4.59 -7.48 12.56
CA ILE A 40 3.56 -7.74 11.53
C ILE A 40 4.17 -8.54 10.37
N TYR A 41 5.29 -8.09 9.80
CA TYR A 41 5.89 -8.76 8.64
C TYR A 41 6.48 -10.13 9.00
N SER A 42 6.98 -10.33 10.23
CA SER A 42 7.43 -11.63 10.71
C SER A 42 6.30 -12.66 10.73
N LEU A 43 5.20 -12.34 11.37
CA LEU A 43 4.04 -13.23 11.46
C LEU A 43 3.38 -13.44 10.09
N SER A 44 3.28 -12.39 9.27
CA SER A 44 2.76 -12.51 7.89
C SER A 44 3.65 -13.38 7.02
N GLY A 45 4.98 -13.23 7.13
CA GLY A 45 5.94 -14.05 6.40
C GLY A 45 5.86 -15.52 6.77
N LEU A 46 5.70 -15.83 8.07
CA LEU A 46 5.44 -17.19 8.53
C LEU A 46 4.13 -17.73 7.95
N LEU A 47 3.05 -16.95 7.99
CA LEU A 47 1.78 -17.37 7.39
C LEU A 47 1.91 -17.64 5.88
N LEU A 48 2.67 -16.83 5.16
CA LEU A 48 2.92 -17.02 3.73
C LEU A 48 3.72 -18.28 3.41
N ILE A 49 4.63 -18.70 4.28
CA ILE A 49 5.32 -19.99 4.12
C ILE A 49 4.30 -21.15 4.08
N PHE A 50 3.28 -21.11 4.95
CA PHE A 50 2.27 -22.17 5.01
C PHE A 50 1.19 -22.05 3.93
N THR A 51 0.85 -20.86 3.46
CA THR A 51 -0.27 -20.63 2.52
C THR A 51 0.16 -20.55 1.06
N VAL A 52 1.28 -19.92 0.76
CA VAL A 52 1.83 -19.74 -0.58
C VAL A 52 3.04 -20.65 -0.81
N GLY A 53 3.76 -20.99 0.25
CA GLY A 53 4.98 -21.78 0.23
C GLY A 53 6.24 -20.92 0.12
N PHE A 54 7.40 -21.55 0.28
CA PHE A 54 8.69 -20.92 0.06
C PHE A 54 9.18 -21.22 -1.36
N PRO A 55 9.36 -20.20 -2.22
CA PRO A 55 9.69 -20.42 -3.62
C PRO A 55 11.15 -20.89 -3.80
N ASN A 56 11.41 -21.65 -4.85
CA ASN A 56 12.78 -21.99 -5.24
C ASN A 56 13.47 -20.77 -5.87
N ILE A 57 14.15 -19.98 -5.04
CA ILE A 57 14.81 -18.73 -5.44
C ILE A 57 15.90 -18.92 -6.51
N ARG A 58 16.49 -20.13 -6.63
CA ARG A 58 17.51 -20.43 -7.65
C ARG A 58 16.98 -20.40 -9.07
N ARG A 59 15.65 -20.51 -9.25
CA ARG A 59 14.97 -20.44 -10.55
C ARG A 59 14.58 -19.04 -10.97
N PHE A 60 14.68 -18.07 -10.07
CA PHE A 60 14.29 -16.69 -10.34
C PHE A 60 15.28 -15.99 -11.28
N PRO A 61 14.79 -15.13 -12.19
CA PRO A 61 15.68 -14.19 -12.88
C PRO A 61 16.39 -13.32 -11.83
N VAL A 62 17.73 -13.34 -11.82
CA VAL A 62 18.53 -12.65 -10.78
C VAL A 62 18.20 -11.17 -10.71
N GLY A 63 18.03 -10.51 -11.86
CA GLY A 63 17.64 -9.10 -11.90
C GLY A 63 16.30 -8.81 -11.25
N TYR A 64 15.29 -9.71 -11.42
CA TYR A 64 14.01 -9.57 -10.72
C TYR A 64 14.15 -9.85 -9.22
N LEU A 65 14.90 -10.89 -8.84
CA LEU A 65 15.08 -11.22 -7.43
C LEU A 65 15.71 -10.06 -6.68
N VAL A 66 16.76 -9.46 -7.22
CA VAL A 66 17.45 -8.32 -6.57
C VAL A 66 16.59 -7.06 -6.62
N ALA A 67 16.19 -6.61 -7.81
CA ALA A 67 15.42 -5.37 -7.93
C ALA A 67 14.04 -5.47 -7.26
N GLY A 68 13.35 -6.61 -7.41
CA GLY A 68 12.07 -6.87 -6.76
C GLY A 68 12.19 -6.87 -5.24
N SER A 69 13.23 -7.51 -4.68
CA SER A 69 13.48 -7.49 -3.23
C SER A 69 13.73 -6.08 -2.73
N VAL A 70 14.64 -5.34 -3.36
CA VAL A 70 14.96 -3.98 -2.93
C VAL A 70 13.74 -3.08 -2.99
N LEU A 71 13.01 -3.08 -4.11
CA LEU A 71 11.85 -2.23 -4.30
C LEU A 71 10.70 -2.60 -3.36
N PHE A 72 10.40 -3.90 -3.22
CA PHE A 72 9.34 -4.36 -2.32
C PHE A 72 9.66 -4.03 -0.88
N VAL A 73 10.84 -4.41 -0.38
CA VAL A 73 11.27 -4.14 1.00
C VAL A 73 11.26 -2.64 1.29
N SER A 74 11.80 -1.82 0.39
CA SER A 74 11.81 -0.37 0.55
C SER A 74 10.40 0.22 0.59
N TYR A 75 9.49 -0.28 -0.27
CA TYR A 75 8.09 0.16 -0.26
C TYR A 75 7.40 -0.16 1.06
N GLU A 76 7.49 -1.41 1.52
CA GLU A 76 6.81 -1.85 2.73
C GLU A 76 7.34 -1.13 3.98
N ILE A 77 8.66 -0.88 4.04
CA ILE A 77 9.27 -0.07 5.08
C ILE A 77 8.75 1.37 5.01
N CYS A 78 8.74 1.98 3.83
CA CYS A 78 8.21 3.34 3.64
C CYS A 78 6.76 3.45 4.08
N LEU A 79 5.90 2.50 3.67
CA LEU A 79 4.49 2.51 4.04
C LEU A 79 4.31 2.33 5.56
N ALA A 80 4.92 1.30 6.15
CA ALA A 80 4.76 1.01 7.56
C ALA A 80 5.27 2.15 8.46
N LEU A 81 6.44 2.71 8.14
CA LEU A 81 7.01 3.81 8.92
C LEU A 81 6.29 5.13 8.67
N SER A 82 5.78 5.39 7.46
CA SER A 82 4.98 6.60 7.20
C SER A 82 3.74 6.65 8.10
N LEU A 83 3.04 5.53 8.23
CA LEU A 83 1.86 5.40 9.09
C LEU A 83 2.23 5.40 10.58
N GLY A 84 3.34 4.75 10.92
CA GLY A 84 3.82 4.64 12.30
C GLY A 84 4.30 5.96 12.88
N TYR A 85 4.99 6.78 12.09
CA TYR A 85 5.51 8.09 12.52
C TYR A 85 4.49 9.24 12.42
N ALA A 86 3.31 9.03 11.84
CA ALA A 86 2.28 10.06 11.82
C ALA A 86 1.96 10.55 13.24
N ALA A 87 1.83 11.87 13.43
CA ALA A 87 1.66 12.45 14.77
C ALA A 87 0.29 12.09 15.39
N THR A 88 -0.75 11.97 14.56
CA THR A 88 -2.10 11.65 15.00
C THR A 88 -2.70 10.51 14.17
N ARG A 89 -3.79 9.91 14.67
CA ARG A 89 -4.55 8.89 13.93
C ARG A 89 -5.16 9.44 12.64
N HIS A 90 -5.67 10.68 12.70
CA HIS A 90 -6.21 11.38 11.54
C HIS A 90 -5.11 11.59 10.49
N GLN A 91 -3.95 12.08 10.91
CA GLN A 91 -2.80 12.24 10.03
C GLN A 91 -2.31 10.92 9.41
N ALA A 92 -2.39 9.80 10.14
CA ALA A 92 -2.05 8.49 9.55
C ALA A 92 -2.97 8.13 8.37
N ILE A 93 -4.26 8.51 8.42
CA ILE A 93 -5.20 8.31 7.31
C ILE A 93 -4.85 9.23 6.13
N GLU A 94 -4.53 10.50 6.38
CA GLU A 94 -4.08 11.46 5.35
C GLU A 94 -2.78 10.99 4.68
N VAL A 95 -1.80 10.55 5.47
CA VAL A 95 -0.53 9.98 4.98
C VAL A 95 -0.78 8.73 4.14
N GLY A 96 -1.69 7.85 4.56
CA GLY A 96 -2.15 6.72 3.76
C GLY A 96 -2.75 7.16 2.42
N MET A 97 -3.49 8.28 2.41
CA MET A 97 -4.07 8.82 1.17
C MET A 97 -2.98 9.27 0.19
N VAL A 98 -1.90 9.89 0.66
CA VAL A 98 -0.74 10.27 -0.19
C VAL A 98 -0.14 9.04 -0.88
N ASN A 99 -0.03 7.92 -0.16
CA ASN A 99 0.47 6.68 -0.74
C ASN A 99 -0.42 6.19 -1.90
N TYR A 100 -1.72 6.46 -1.89
CA TYR A 100 -2.65 6.07 -2.96
C TYR A 100 -2.48 6.83 -4.29
N LEU A 101 -1.40 7.57 -4.48
CA LEU A 101 -0.92 7.95 -5.82
C LEU A 101 -0.40 6.74 -6.63
N TRP A 102 0.00 5.65 -5.96
CA TRP A 102 0.65 4.52 -6.63
C TRP A 102 -0.14 3.94 -7.82
N PRO A 103 -1.49 3.85 -7.84
CA PRO A 103 -2.20 3.31 -8.98
C PRO A 103 -2.02 4.16 -10.24
N SER A 104 -2.16 5.47 -10.11
CA SER A 104 -1.97 6.42 -11.21
C SER A 104 -0.51 6.45 -11.69
N LEU A 105 0.45 6.43 -10.77
CA LEU A 105 1.88 6.35 -11.07
C LEU A 105 2.25 5.02 -11.74
N THR A 106 1.63 3.90 -11.37
CA THR A 106 1.87 2.60 -12.00
C THR A 106 1.49 2.62 -13.48
N ILE A 107 0.35 3.25 -13.81
CA ILE A 107 -0.08 3.42 -15.20
C ILE A 107 0.89 4.34 -15.95
N LEU A 108 1.27 5.47 -15.35
CA LEU A 108 2.24 6.40 -15.94
C LEU A 108 3.57 5.69 -16.23
N PHE A 109 4.07 4.89 -15.30
CA PHE A 109 5.32 4.15 -15.47
C PHE A 109 5.20 3.03 -16.50
N ALA A 110 4.06 2.36 -16.60
CA ALA A 110 3.79 1.39 -17.65
C ALA A 110 3.84 2.05 -19.05
N ILE A 111 3.36 3.30 -19.18
CA ILE A 111 3.45 4.08 -20.42
C ILE A 111 4.91 4.43 -20.72
N LEU A 112 5.63 4.97 -19.74
CA LEU A 112 7.00 5.49 -19.95
C LEU A 112 8.03 4.38 -20.15
N PHE A 113 7.91 3.25 -19.45
CA PHE A 113 8.98 2.23 -19.38
C PHE A 113 8.60 0.88 -20.00
N ASN A 114 7.29 0.55 -20.10
CA ASN A 114 6.82 -0.72 -20.64
C ASN A 114 6.13 -0.58 -22.01
N GLY A 115 6.12 0.62 -22.60
CA GLY A 115 5.55 0.86 -23.92
C GLY A 115 4.02 0.75 -23.97
N GLN A 116 3.33 0.89 -22.81
CA GLN A 116 1.86 0.92 -22.77
C GLN A 116 1.34 2.11 -23.56
N LYS A 117 0.46 1.88 -24.52
CA LYS A 117 -0.21 2.96 -25.26
C LYS A 117 -1.22 3.67 -24.38
N THR A 118 -1.44 4.95 -24.67
CA THR A 118 -2.39 5.78 -23.92
C THR A 118 -3.01 6.85 -24.80
N THR A 119 -4.13 7.41 -24.37
CA THR A 119 -4.75 8.61 -24.94
C THR A 119 -4.44 9.82 -24.06
N TRP A 120 -4.75 11.03 -24.57
CA TRP A 120 -4.55 12.29 -23.83
C TRP A 120 -5.31 12.34 -22.48
N ILE A 121 -6.32 11.48 -22.26
CA ILE A 121 -7.11 11.37 -21.03
C ILE A 121 -6.24 11.03 -19.81
N ILE A 122 -5.01 10.51 -20.00
CA ILE A 122 -4.05 10.29 -18.92
C ILE A 122 -3.73 11.58 -18.15
N VAL A 123 -3.66 12.72 -18.84
CA VAL A 123 -3.32 14.02 -18.23
C VAL A 123 -4.37 14.48 -17.22
N PRO A 124 -5.65 14.65 -17.59
CA PRO A 124 -6.67 15.01 -16.60
C PRO A 124 -6.85 13.94 -15.50
N GLY A 125 -6.61 12.66 -15.80
CA GLY A 125 -6.64 11.59 -14.78
C GLY A 125 -5.57 11.79 -13.70
N LEU A 126 -4.33 12.02 -14.09
CA LEU A 126 -3.21 12.30 -13.18
C LEU A 126 -3.44 13.60 -12.39
N LEU A 127 -3.85 14.68 -13.08
CA LEU A 127 -4.14 15.96 -12.43
C LEU A 127 -5.23 15.82 -11.39
N LEU A 128 -6.30 15.09 -11.69
CA LEU A 128 -7.39 14.85 -10.75
C LEU A 128 -6.94 14.04 -9.53
N ALA A 129 -6.12 13.01 -9.71
CA ALA A 129 -5.59 12.24 -8.60
C ALA A 129 -4.69 13.09 -7.69
N ILE A 130 -3.80 13.90 -8.25
CA ILE A 130 -2.93 14.82 -7.50
C ILE A 130 -3.76 15.87 -6.77
N THR A 131 -4.72 16.49 -7.48
CA THR A 131 -5.62 17.48 -6.87
C THR A 131 -6.41 16.88 -5.72
N GLY A 132 -6.88 15.62 -5.85
CA GLY A 132 -7.58 14.91 -4.79
C GLY A 132 -6.73 14.74 -3.52
N ILE A 133 -5.44 14.46 -3.66
CA ILE A 133 -4.52 14.41 -2.51
C ILE A 133 -4.31 15.78 -1.91
N CYS A 134 -4.05 16.80 -2.72
CA CYS A 134 -3.94 18.18 -2.23
C CYS A 134 -5.23 18.62 -1.52
N TRP A 135 -6.40 18.17 -2.01
CA TRP A 135 -7.69 18.44 -1.39
C TRP A 135 -7.82 17.82 -0.01
N VAL A 136 -7.38 16.57 0.16
CA VAL A 136 -7.33 15.90 1.47
C VAL A 136 -6.39 16.64 2.43
N LEU A 137 -5.19 16.99 1.97
CA LEU A 137 -4.18 17.67 2.78
C LEU A 137 -4.55 19.12 3.12
N GLY A 138 -5.45 19.73 2.37
CA GLY A 138 -5.96 21.07 2.62
C GLY A 138 -7.03 21.16 3.72
N GLY A 139 -7.38 20.02 4.34
CA GLY A 139 -8.28 19.96 5.46
C GLY A 139 -9.75 20.22 5.11
N GLU A 140 -10.50 20.86 6.00
CA GLU A 140 -11.94 21.09 5.82
C GLU A 140 -12.28 22.03 4.65
N ASN A 141 -11.37 22.91 4.29
CA ASN A 141 -11.54 23.90 3.24
C ASN A 141 -11.07 23.43 1.84
N GLY A 142 -10.72 22.16 1.68
CA GLY A 142 -10.24 21.62 0.41
C GLY A 142 -8.87 22.18 0.02
N LEU A 143 -8.70 22.73 -1.20
CA LEU A 143 -7.42 23.27 -1.67
C LEU A 143 -7.01 24.53 -0.87
N ASN A 144 -6.40 24.31 0.27
CA ASN A 144 -5.83 25.36 1.12
C ASN A 144 -4.30 25.19 1.21
N PRO A 145 -3.49 25.99 0.48
CA PRO A 145 -2.03 25.85 0.49
C PRO A 145 -1.40 26.01 1.88
N GLY A 146 -1.97 26.85 2.74
CA GLY A 146 -1.49 27.03 4.11
C GLY A 146 -1.64 25.77 4.95
N GLU A 147 -2.81 25.15 4.92
CA GLU A 147 -3.07 23.87 5.63
C GLU A 147 -2.24 22.72 5.05
N ILE A 148 -2.07 22.64 3.73
CA ILE A 148 -1.21 21.64 3.09
C ILE A 148 0.22 21.76 3.62
N ILE A 149 0.77 22.96 3.66
CA ILE A 149 2.12 23.19 4.18
C ILE A 149 2.20 22.84 5.67
N ASN A 150 1.24 23.28 6.47
CA ASN A 150 1.18 22.98 7.91
C ASN A 150 1.12 21.47 8.16
N ASN A 151 0.27 20.75 7.44
CA ASN A 151 0.16 19.29 7.57
C ASN A 151 1.48 18.60 7.22
N ILE A 152 2.09 18.93 6.09
CA ILE A 152 3.37 18.34 5.69
C ILE A 152 4.48 18.69 6.67
N THR A 153 4.58 19.94 7.14
CA THR A 153 5.63 20.37 8.07
C THR A 153 5.45 19.82 9.48
N SER A 154 4.24 19.46 9.88
CA SER A 154 3.98 18.85 11.20
C SER A 154 4.55 17.42 11.31
N SER A 155 4.69 16.69 10.19
CA SER A 155 5.27 15.35 10.16
C SER A 155 5.94 15.05 8.81
N PRO A 156 7.01 15.78 8.46
CA PRO A 156 7.57 15.77 7.12
C PRO A 156 8.09 14.38 6.70
N LEU A 157 8.61 13.61 7.65
CA LEU A 157 9.10 12.26 7.39
C LEU A 157 7.95 11.31 6.97
N SER A 158 6.80 11.39 7.64
CA SER A 158 5.64 10.54 7.31
C SER A 158 5.14 10.81 5.89
N TYR A 159 4.95 12.07 5.53
CA TYR A 159 4.49 12.44 4.18
C TYR A 159 5.53 12.12 3.11
N PHE A 160 6.82 12.35 3.38
CA PHE A 160 7.90 11.99 2.46
C PHE A 160 7.95 10.49 2.21
N LEU A 161 7.91 9.67 3.27
CA LEU A 161 7.92 8.20 3.14
C LEU A 161 6.69 7.68 2.38
N ALA A 162 5.50 8.24 2.63
CA ALA A 162 4.29 7.85 1.91
C ALA A 162 4.38 8.18 0.41
N PHE A 163 4.86 9.37 0.08
CA PHE A 163 5.06 9.81 -1.31
C PHE A 163 6.12 8.97 -2.01
N LEU A 164 7.28 8.80 -1.38
CA LEU A 164 8.36 7.94 -1.88
C LEU A 164 7.89 6.50 -2.08
N GLY A 165 7.12 5.97 -1.13
CA GLY A 165 6.52 4.65 -1.21
C GLY A 165 5.64 4.48 -2.45
N ALA A 166 4.81 5.48 -2.79
CA ALA A 166 3.98 5.42 -4.00
C ALA A 166 4.81 5.29 -5.28
N PHE A 167 5.94 5.99 -5.39
CA PHE A 167 6.87 5.87 -6.52
C PHE A 167 7.58 4.52 -6.55
N ILE A 168 8.05 4.05 -5.38
CA ILE A 168 8.73 2.76 -5.27
C ILE A 168 7.78 1.63 -5.67
N TRP A 169 6.52 1.66 -5.21
CA TRP A 169 5.54 0.64 -5.58
C TRP A 169 5.21 0.65 -7.07
N ALA A 170 5.03 1.82 -7.66
CA ALA A 170 4.83 1.95 -9.11
C ALA A 170 6.03 1.39 -9.89
N THR A 171 7.25 1.64 -9.43
CA THR A 171 8.48 1.07 -9.99
C THR A 171 8.52 -0.44 -9.81
N TYR A 172 8.19 -0.95 -8.62
CA TYR A 172 8.09 -2.39 -8.34
C TYR A 172 7.11 -3.10 -9.29
N CYS A 173 5.92 -2.54 -9.49
CA CYS A 173 4.93 -3.08 -10.42
C CYS A 173 5.46 -3.12 -11.87
N THR A 174 6.13 -2.06 -12.29
CA THR A 174 6.71 -1.93 -13.63
C THR A 174 7.84 -2.95 -13.87
N VAL A 175 8.75 -3.08 -12.91
CA VAL A 175 9.87 -4.06 -12.94
C VAL A 175 9.34 -5.49 -12.88
N THR A 176 8.38 -5.75 -12.00
CA THR A 176 7.77 -7.08 -11.86
C THR A 176 7.08 -7.51 -13.15
N ASN A 177 6.29 -6.63 -13.75
CA ASN A 177 5.62 -6.91 -15.02
C ASN A 177 6.63 -7.29 -16.13
N LYS A 178 7.75 -6.59 -16.20
CA LYS A 178 8.74 -6.77 -17.26
C LYS A 178 9.69 -7.95 -17.02
N TYR A 179 10.10 -8.20 -15.78
CA TYR A 179 11.23 -9.08 -15.47
C TYR A 179 10.90 -10.32 -14.63
N ALA A 180 9.71 -10.38 -13.97
CA ALA A 180 9.37 -11.51 -13.10
C ALA A 180 9.15 -12.83 -13.83
N ARG A 181 8.79 -12.81 -15.13
CA ARG A 181 8.55 -14.02 -15.94
C ARG A 181 7.61 -15.04 -15.27
N GLY A 182 6.62 -14.56 -14.54
CA GLY A 182 5.65 -15.42 -13.82
C GLY A 182 6.12 -15.93 -12.46
N PHE A 183 7.32 -15.61 -12.02
CA PHE A 183 7.78 -15.97 -10.66
C PHE A 183 7.18 -15.05 -9.61
N ASN A 184 6.79 -15.62 -8.47
CA ASN A 184 6.23 -14.90 -7.32
C ASN A 184 7.19 -14.95 -6.14
N GLY A 185 7.83 -13.80 -5.83
CA GLY A 185 8.78 -13.67 -4.72
C GLY A 185 8.19 -13.21 -3.40
N ILE A 186 6.85 -13.11 -3.28
CA ILE A 186 6.19 -12.42 -2.17
C ILE A 186 6.61 -12.94 -0.79
N THR A 187 6.67 -14.26 -0.59
CA THR A 187 7.09 -14.86 0.69
C THR A 187 8.50 -14.44 1.07
N VAL A 188 9.44 -14.46 0.12
CA VAL A 188 10.83 -14.04 0.34
C VAL A 188 10.88 -12.54 0.64
N PHE A 189 10.16 -11.74 -0.11
CA PHE A 189 10.19 -10.27 0.02
C PHE A 189 9.60 -9.82 1.36
N VAL A 190 8.50 -10.43 1.82
CA VAL A 190 7.92 -10.15 3.14
C VAL A 190 8.86 -10.54 4.28
N LEU A 191 9.54 -11.71 4.17
CA LEU A 191 10.54 -12.11 5.15
C LEU A 191 11.78 -11.21 5.16
N LEU A 192 12.23 -10.75 3.99
CA LEU A 192 13.32 -9.76 3.89
C LEU A 192 12.91 -8.42 4.50
N THR A 193 11.65 -8.00 4.35
CA THR A 193 11.12 -6.81 5.01
C THR A 193 11.19 -6.96 6.53
N ALA A 194 10.73 -8.10 7.07
CA ALA A 194 10.83 -8.39 8.49
C ALA A 194 12.28 -8.35 8.99
N LEU A 195 13.18 -9.04 8.28
CA LEU A 195 14.61 -9.05 8.62
C LEU A 195 15.21 -7.64 8.63
N SER A 196 14.93 -6.84 7.60
CA SER A 196 15.44 -5.46 7.50
C SER A 196 14.94 -4.59 8.64
N LEU A 197 13.66 -4.73 9.02
CA LEU A 197 13.06 -4.00 10.14
C LEU A 197 13.65 -4.43 11.49
N TRP A 198 13.90 -5.73 11.70
CA TRP A 198 14.57 -6.20 12.92
C TRP A 198 16.01 -5.71 13.01
N ILE A 199 16.75 -5.72 11.90
CA ILE A 199 18.10 -5.15 11.85
C ILE A 199 18.05 -3.66 12.25
N HIS A 200 17.13 -2.89 11.68
CA HIS A 200 16.94 -1.48 12.04
C HIS A 200 16.56 -1.32 13.52
N TYR A 201 15.65 -2.16 14.03
CA TYR A 201 15.19 -2.14 15.42
C TYR A 201 16.36 -2.31 16.40
N PHE A 202 17.27 -3.27 16.15
CA PHE A 202 18.40 -3.54 17.05
C PHE A 202 19.57 -2.59 16.88
N LEU A 203 19.71 -1.92 15.75
CA LEU A 203 20.80 -0.97 15.50
C LEU A 203 20.48 0.48 15.90
N THR A 204 19.22 0.79 16.17
CA THR A 204 18.80 2.17 16.51
C THR A 204 17.99 2.19 17.80
N PRO A 205 18.06 3.27 18.58
CA PRO A 205 17.21 3.44 19.75
C PRO A 205 15.72 3.39 19.36
N GLN A 206 14.98 2.48 19.96
CA GLN A 206 13.56 2.30 19.72
C GLN A 206 12.77 2.39 21.03
N PRO A 207 11.50 2.81 21.00
CA PRO A 207 10.64 2.74 22.17
C PRO A 207 10.42 1.28 22.59
N GLU A 208 10.22 1.07 23.88
CA GLU A 208 9.86 -0.26 24.40
C GLU A 208 8.56 -0.77 23.81
N MET A 209 8.53 -2.03 23.48
CA MET A 209 7.31 -2.70 23.00
C MET A 209 6.37 -3.00 24.15
N MET A 210 5.21 -2.36 24.16
CA MET A 210 4.18 -2.57 25.18
C MET A 210 3.10 -3.54 24.67
N PHE A 211 3.17 -4.80 25.07
CA PHE A 211 2.21 -5.83 24.71
C PHE A 211 1.00 -5.80 25.63
N SER A 212 -0.06 -5.08 25.23
CA SER A 212 -1.37 -5.16 25.84
C SER A 212 -2.29 -6.05 25.02
N THR A 213 -3.38 -6.57 25.62
CA THR A 213 -4.35 -7.39 24.90
C THR A 213 -4.88 -6.72 23.60
N PRO A 214 -5.28 -5.44 23.60
CA PRO A 214 -5.71 -4.77 22.38
C PRO A 214 -4.61 -4.67 21.30
N VAL A 215 -3.35 -4.45 21.70
CA VAL A 215 -2.22 -4.36 20.78
C VAL A 215 -1.94 -5.73 20.15
N VAL A 216 -1.96 -6.81 20.94
CA VAL A 216 -1.80 -8.18 20.46
C VAL A 216 -2.90 -8.56 19.48
N ILE A 217 -4.16 -8.22 19.76
CA ILE A 217 -5.28 -8.47 18.84
C ILE A 217 -5.05 -7.73 17.51
N LYS A 218 -4.65 -6.46 17.54
CA LYS A 218 -4.34 -5.68 16.34
C LYS A 218 -3.16 -6.26 15.57
N LEU A 219 -2.10 -6.68 16.27
CA LEU A 219 -0.92 -7.32 15.67
C LEU A 219 -1.28 -8.61 14.93
N VAL A 220 -2.00 -9.51 15.60
CA VAL A 220 -2.44 -10.77 14.99
C VAL A 220 -3.36 -10.49 13.81
N SER A 221 -4.32 -9.57 13.97
CA SER A 221 -5.21 -9.15 12.89
C SER A 221 -4.43 -8.59 11.69
N ALA A 222 -3.47 -7.69 11.92
CA ALA A 222 -2.63 -7.13 10.86
C ALA A 222 -1.83 -8.21 10.13
N ALA A 223 -1.22 -9.11 10.87
CA ALA A 223 -0.40 -10.18 10.30
C ALA A 223 -1.23 -11.18 9.47
N LEU A 224 -2.38 -11.60 9.98
CA LEU A 224 -3.30 -12.47 9.24
C LEU A 224 -3.84 -11.75 8.00
N THR A 225 -4.26 -10.50 8.15
CA THR A 225 -4.78 -9.70 7.04
C THR A 225 -3.75 -9.53 5.93
N LEU A 226 -2.51 -9.15 6.25
CA LEU A 226 -1.46 -8.98 5.27
C LEU A 226 -1.13 -10.29 4.56
N GLY A 227 -0.91 -11.38 5.31
CA GLY A 227 -0.58 -12.68 4.75
C GLY A 227 -1.71 -13.26 3.88
N PHE A 228 -2.96 -13.24 4.35
CA PHE A 228 -4.10 -13.72 3.57
C PHE A 228 -4.40 -12.82 2.36
N ALA A 229 -4.18 -11.50 2.46
CA ALA A 229 -4.35 -10.61 1.32
C ALA A 229 -3.39 -10.98 0.18
N TYR A 230 -2.11 -11.19 0.47
CA TYR A 230 -1.14 -11.63 -0.53
C TYR A 230 -1.46 -13.03 -1.09
N ALA A 231 -1.88 -13.97 -0.24
CA ALA A 231 -2.29 -15.30 -0.69
C ALA A 231 -3.53 -15.23 -1.61
N ALA A 232 -4.55 -14.47 -1.22
CA ALA A 232 -5.78 -14.28 -1.99
C ALA A 232 -5.52 -13.56 -3.33
N TRP A 233 -4.67 -12.52 -3.33
CA TRP A 233 -4.26 -11.83 -4.53
C TRP A 233 -3.54 -12.74 -5.51
N ASN A 234 -2.64 -13.60 -5.00
CA ASN A 234 -1.94 -14.59 -5.81
C ASN A 234 -2.90 -15.56 -6.51
N VAL A 235 -3.90 -16.07 -5.78
CA VAL A 235 -4.97 -16.90 -6.37
C VAL A 235 -5.72 -16.15 -7.47
N GLY A 236 -6.06 -14.91 -7.22
CA GLY A 236 -6.76 -14.06 -8.18
C GLY A 236 -5.95 -13.79 -9.46
N ILE A 237 -4.66 -13.50 -9.34
CA ILE A 237 -3.77 -13.30 -10.50
C ILE A 237 -3.61 -14.57 -11.32
N LEU A 238 -3.43 -15.72 -10.68
CA LEU A 238 -3.17 -16.97 -11.37
C LEU A 238 -4.40 -17.54 -12.06
N HIS A 239 -5.60 -17.37 -11.48
CA HIS A 239 -6.80 -18.09 -11.90
C HIS A 239 -8.02 -17.20 -12.15
N GLY A 240 -7.97 -15.92 -11.76
CA GLY A 240 -9.08 -14.98 -11.82
C GLY A 240 -9.07 -14.06 -13.05
N ASN A 241 -9.85 -13.00 -12.97
CA ASN A 241 -9.88 -11.91 -13.94
C ASN A 241 -9.07 -10.72 -13.41
N VAL A 242 -7.82 -10.63 -13.83
CA VAL A 242 -6.87 -9.59 -13.40
C VAL A 242 -7.39 -8.19 -13.71
N THR A 243 -8.15 -8.01 -14.80
CA THR A 243 -8.74 -6.71 -15.15
C THR A 243 -9.75 -6.24 -14.12
N ILE A 244 -10.66 -7.13 -13.68
CA ILE A 244 -11.66 -6.80 -12.65
C ILE A 244 -10.95 -6.48 -11.33
N MET A 245 -9.93 -7.25 -10.97
CA MET A 245 -9.15 -7.01 -9.76
C MET A 245 -8.41 -5.66 -9.80
N ALA A 246 -7.80 -5.32 -10.93
CA ALA A 246 -7.13 -4.03 -11.12
C ALA A 246 -8.13 -2.86 -10.97
N VAL A 247 -9.30 -2.95 -11.61
CA VAL A 247 -10.35 -1.93 -11.45
C VAL A 247 -10.82 -1.83 -10.00
N GLY A 248 -11.02 -2.98 -9.34
CA GLY A 248 -11.40 -3.02 -7.93
C GLY A 248 -10.38 -2.33 -7.01
N SER A 249 -9.08 -2.46 -7.31
CA SER A 249 -8.03 -1.84 -6.50
C SER A 249 -8.03 -0.30 -6.55
N TYR A 250 -8.62 0.32 -7.58
CA TYR A 250 -8.75 1.80 -7.62
C TYR A 250 -9.75 2.37 -6.60
N PHE A 251 -10.58 1.52 -5.98
CA PHE A 251 -11.45 1.92 -4.89
C PHE A 251 -10.79 1.80 -3.50
N THR A 252 -9.58 1.28 -3.44
CA THR A 252 -8.82 1.13 -2.17
C THR A 252 -8.71 2.43 -1.38
N PRO A 253 -8.48 3.62 -1.97
CA PRO A 253 -8.42 4.87 -1.21
C PRO A 253 -9.66 5.12 -0.35
N VAL A 254 -10.85 4.97 -0.93
CA VAL A 254 -12.12 5.17 -0.22
C VAL A 254 -12.35 4.07 0.83
N LEU A 255 -12.16 2.80 0.44
CA LEU A 255 -12.35 1.67 1.34
C LEU A 255 -11.39 1.72 2.53
N SER A 256 -10.11 2.01 2.27
CA SER A 256 -9.11 2.08 3.32
C SER A 256 -9.33 3.24 4.28
N SER A 257 -9.69 4.42 3.77
CA SER A 257 -10.02 5.56 4.63
C SER A 257 -11.24 5.28 5.51
N ALA A 258 -12.27 4.65 4.96
CA ALA A 258 -13.46 4.25 5.74
C ALA A 258 -13.10 3.26 6.85
N LEU A 259 -12.37 2.20 6.52
CA LEU A 259 -11.97 1.19 7.51
C LEU A 259 -10.98 1.75 8.55
N ALA A 260 -10.04 2.59 8.13
CA ALA A 260 -9.10 3.23 9.04
C ALA A 260 -9.82 4.22 9.97
N ALA A 261 -10.79 5.00 9.49
CA ALA A 261 -11.60 5.89 10.31
C ALA A 261 -12.34 5.13 11.43
N ILE A 262 -12.89 3.95 11.09
CA ILE A 262 -13.56 3.07 12.06
C ILE A 262 -12.55 2.47 13.06
N LEU A 263 -11.47 1.86 12.55
CA LEU A 263 -10.46 1.15 13.35
C LEU A 263 -9.70 2.09 14.30
N LEU A 264 -9.49 3.34 13.90
CA LEU A 264 -8.76 4.34 14.67
C LEU A 264 -9.70 5.28 15.44
N SER A 265 -11.01 5.15 15.25
CA SER A 265 -12.01 6.07 15.81
C SER A 265 -11.69 7.55 15.48
N ALA A 266 -11.30 7.79 14.22
CA ALA A 266 -10.92 9.09 13.71
C ALA A 266 -11.91 9.52 12.60
N PRO A 267 -12.92 10.35 12.92
CA PRO A 267 -13.92 10.79 11.96
C PRO A 267 -13.26 11.65 10.88
N LEU A 268 -13.72 11.49 9.64
CA LEU A 268 -13.21 12.19 8.47
C LEU A 268 -14.20 13.25 8.02
N SER A 269 -13.70 14.41 7.59
CA SER A 269 -14.50 15.52 7.09
C SER A 269 -15.15 15.20 5.73
N PHE A 270 -16.17 15.94 5.36
CA PHE A 270 -16.76 15.83 4.04
C PHE A 270 -15.76 16.17 2.93
N SER A 271 -14.91 17.16 3.15
CA SER A 271 -13.82 17.52 2.25
C SER A 271 -12.84 16.37 2.02
N PHE A 272 -12.49 15.60 3.07
CA PHE A 272 -11.67 14.41 2.93
C PHE A 272 -12.28 13.41 1.93
N TRP A 273 -13.58 13.13 2.04
CA TRP A 273 -14.27 12.21 1.14
C TRP A 273 -14.30 12.68 -0.30
N GLN A 274 -14.46 13.99 -0.52
CA GLN A 274 -14.37 14.57 -1.86
C GLN A 274 -12.99 14.29 -2.47
N GLY A 275 -11.91 14.56 -1.74
CA GLY A 275 -10.55 14.29 -2.21
C GLY A 275 -10.30 12.80 -2.46
N ALA A 276 -10.77 11.91 -1.57
CA ALA A 276 -10.65 10.46 -1.75
C ALA A 276 -11.36 9.97 -3.03
N ILE A 277 -12.55 10.48 -3.32
CA ILE A 277 -13.28 10.20 -4.57
C ILE A 277 -12.52 10.72 -5.79
N MET A 278 -11.92 11.92 -5.70
CA MET A 278 -11.11 12.47 -6.79
C MET A 278 -9.90 11.58 -7.09
N VAL A 279 -9.23 11.04 -6.09
CA VAL A 279 -8.12 10.06 -6.28
C VAL A 279 -8.61 8.80 -6.98
N CYS A 280 -9.74 8.23 -6.57
CA CYS A 280 -10.33 7.06 -7.20
C CYS A 280 -10.70 7.33 -8.66
N VAL A 281 -11.42 8.42 -8.93
CA VAL A 281 -11.85 8.80 -10.29
C VAL A 281 -10.64 9.11 -11.17
N GLY A 282 -9.64 9.82 -10.65
CA GLY A 282 -8.39 10.11 -11.35
C GLY A 282 -7.66 8.82 -11.78
N SER A 283 -7.55 7.86 -10.87
CA SER A 283 -6.94 6.55 -11.15
C SER A 283 -7.74 5.73 -12.19
N LEU A 284 -9.08 5.77 -12.11
CA LEU A 284 -9.96 5.14 -13.11
C LEU A 284 -9.82 5.79 -14.49
N LEU A 285 -9.70 7.11 -14.56
CA LEU A 285 -9.45 7.83 -15.82
C LEU A 285 -8.08 7.45 -16.41
N CYS A 286 -7.04 7.33 -15.59
CA CYS A 286 -5.73 6.86 -16.03
C CYS A 286 -5.82 5.44 -16.62
N TRP A 287 -6.52 4.53 -15.96
CA TRP A 287 -6.76 3.19 -16.47
C TRP A 287 -7.54 3.21 -17.78
N TRP A 288 -8.62 3.99 -17.86
CA TRP A 288 -9.45 4.08 -19.05
C TRP A 288 -8.69 4.64 -20.25
N ALA A 289 -7.79 5.61 -20.02
CA ALA A 289 -6.91 6.18 -21.05
C ALA A 289 -6.07 5.12 -21.77
N THR A 290 -5.67 4.05 -21.06
CA THR A 290 -4.87 2.95 -21.65
C THR A 290 -5.69 1.88 -22.33
N ARG A 291 -7.03 1.87 -22.17
CA ARG A 291 -7.94 0.91 -22.80
C ARG A 291 -8.42 1.33 -24.17
N ARG A 292 -8.33 2.60 -24.50
CA ARG A 292 -8.78 3.19 -25.77
C ARG A 292 -7.63 3.59 -26.71
N ALA A 293 -6.41 3.22 -26.38
CA ALA A 293 -5.20 3.54 -27.13
C ALA A 293 -4.77 2.40 -28.07
#